data_e39300a412688d29122f8d469630422d
#
_entry.id   e39300a412688d29122f8d469630422d
#
_cell.length_a   1.000
_cell.length_b   1.000
_cell.length_c   1.000
_cell.angle_alpha   90.00
_cell.angle_beta   90.00
_cell.angle_gamma   90.00
#
_symmetry.space_group_name_H-M   'P 1'
#
loop_
_entity.id
_entity.type
_entity.pdbx_description
1 polymer ?
#
loop_
_entity_poly.entity_id
_entity_poly.type
_entity_poly.pdbx_seq_one_letter_code
_entity_poly.pdbx_strand_id
1 'polypeptide(L)'
;TEIYNAACEPYIQQLCKMLNSMGAKITGIGTNLIKINGVEKLFGTTHKILPDMIEIGSWIGLAAMTQSNLIIKNCSIKNLGIILNIFRKIGVKIKIKNDDIIIKKQKTHEIETFMNGSILTISDAPWPGFTPDLISIILVLATQAKGSILIHQKMFESRLFFVDKLIDMGAKIILCDPH
;
A
#
# COMPACT_ATOMS: atom_id res chain seq x y z
N THR A 1 -18.55 22.33 -8.13
CA THR A 1 -18.65 21.14 -7.26
C THR A 1 -17.58 21.19 -6.20
N GLU A 2 -17.93 20.90 -4.96
CA GLU A 2 -16.98 20.69 -3.88
C GLU A 2 -17.15 19.25 -3.35
N ILE A 3 -16.04 18.54 -3.17
CA ILE A 3 -16.01 17.17 -2.66
C ILE A 3 -15.30 17.22 -1.32
N TYR A 4 -16.03 17.03 -0.24
CA TYR A 4 -15.52 16.92 1.13
C TYR A 4 -15.13 15.48 1.43
N ASN A 5 -14.14 15.30 2.27
CA ASN A 5 -13.54 14.00 2.59
C ASN A 5 -13.12 13.24 1.32
N ALA A 6 -12.55 13.98 0.38
CA ALA A 6 -12.08 13.46 -0.89
C ALA A 6 -10.91 12.50 -0.68
N ALA A 7 -10.87 11.45 -1.49
CA ALA A 7 -9.71 10.57 -1.59
C ALA A 7 -8.50 11.36 -2.11
N CYS A 8 -7.34 11.15 -1.48
CA CYS A 8 -6.11 11.87 -1.81
C CYS A 8 -4.94 10.95 -2.20
N GLU A 9 -5.22 9.73 -2.57
CA GLU A 9 -4.26 8.77 -3.09
C GLU A 9 -3.55 9.30 -4.36
N PRO A 10 -2.32 8.86 -4.63
CA PRO A 10 -1.54 9.29 -5.79
C PRO A 10 -2.28 9.16 -7.13
N TYR A 11 -3.08 8.11 -7.32
CA TYR A 11 -3.86 7.91 -8.55
C TYR A 11 -5.01 8.91 -8.71
N ILE A 12 -5.65 9.35 -7.60
CA ILE A 12 -6.65 10.43 -7.64
C ILE A 12 -5.99 11.76 -7.95
N GLN A 13 -4.84 12.03 -7.32
CA GLN A 13 -4.05 13.23 -7.64
C GLN A 13 -3.62 13.23 -9.10
N GLN A 14 -3.23 12.08 -9.64
CA GLN A 14 -2.85 11.93 -11.05
C GLN A 14 -4.03 12.23 -11.97
N LEU A 15 -5.21 11.66 -11.69
CA LEU A 15 -6.42 11.93 -12.47
C LEU A 15 -6.74 13.42 -12.50
N CYS A 16 -6.74 14.09 -11.34
CA CYS A 16 -7.00 15.53 -11.26
C CYS A 16 -5.96 16.35 -12.04
N LYS A 17 -4.68 15.98 -11.96
CA LYS A 17 -3.60 16.65 -12.72
C LYS A 17 -3.74 16.44 -14.23
N MET A 18 -4.13 15.23 -14.65
CA MET A 18 -4.39 14.93 -16.04
C MET A 18 -5.57 15.78 -16.57
N LEU A 19 -6.67 15.80 -15.83
CA LEU A 19 -7.84 16.63 -16.21
C LEU A 19 -7.49 18.11 -16.27
N ASN A 20 -6.69 18.62 -15.30
CA ASN A 20 -6.22 20.01 -15.36
C ASN A 20 -5.36 20.28 -16.59
N SER A 21 -4.51 19.33 -17.02
CA SER A 21 -3.73 19.47 -18.27
C SER A 21 -4.62 19.43 -19.52
N MET A 22 -5.85 18.92 -19.41
CA MET A 22 -6.88 18.93 -20.45
C MET A 22 -7.73 20.21 -20.44
N GLY A 23 -7.50 21.12 -19.47
CA GLY A 23 -8.22 22.38 -19.34
C GLY A 23 -9.27 22.43 -18.23
N ALA A 24 -9.40 21.38 -17.39
CA ALA A 24 -10.23 21.44 -16.20
C ALA A 24 -9.67 22.44 -15.17
N LYS A 25 -10.52 22.86 -14.24
CA LYS A 25 -10.17 23.79 -13.15
C LYS A 25 -10.41 23.10 -11.80
N ILE A 26 -9.49 22.23 -11.42
CA ILE A 26 -9.54 21.44 -10.18
C ILE A 26 -8.46 21.96 -9.23
N THR A 27 -8.84 22.29 -8.00
CA THR A 27 -7.96 22.73 -6.92
C THR A 27 -8.11 21.83 -5.70
N GLY A 28 -7.20 21.94 -4.72
CA GLY A 28 -7.20 21.06 -3.54
C GLY A 28 -6.69 19.65 -3.80
N ILE A 29 -5.98 19.42 -4.91
CA ILE A 29 -5.44 18.11 -5.28
C ILE A 29 -4.48 17.59 -4.22
N GLY A 30 -4.74 16.40 -3.70
CA GLY A 30 -3.96 15.79 -2.61
C GLY A 30 -4.38 16.25 -1.22
N THR A 31 -5.50 16.93 -1.10
CA THR A 31 -6.15 17.28 0.17
C THR A 31 -7.52 16.60 0.25
N ASN A 32 -8.12 16.65 1.44
CA ASN A 32 -9.47 16.10 1.66
C ASN A 32 -10.62 16.99 1.17
N LEU A 33 -10.30 18.11 0.52
CA LEU A 33 -11.29 19.01 -0.08
C LEU A 33 -10.88 19.32 -1.52
N ILE A 34 -11.60 18.76 -2.48
CA ILE A 34 -11.40 19.02 -3.91
C ILE A 34 -12.49 19.98 -4.38
N LYS A 35 -12.08 21.06 -5.05
CA LYS A 35 -12.98 22.02 -5.70
C LYS A 35 -12.83 21.94 -7.21
N ILE A 36 -13.95 21.80 -7.90
CA ILE A 36 -14.03 21.68 -9.34
C ILE A 36 -14.89 22.83 -9.88
N ASN A 37 -14.28 23.74 -10.61
CA ASN A 37 -14.98 24.75 -11.38
C ASN A 37 -15.28 24.19 -12.78
N GLY A 38 -16.55 24.15 -13.14
CA GLY A 38 -16.98 23.66 -14.44
C GLY A 38 -16.34 24.41 -15.61
N VAL A 39 -16.11 23.70 -16.72
CA VAL A 39 -15.64 24.26 -17.99
C VAL A 39 -16.49 23.69 -19.10
N GLU A 40 -16.62 24.44 -20.21
CA GLU A 40 -17.48 24.04 -21.33
C GLU A 40 -16.93 22.80 -22.05
N LYS A 41 -15.60 22.67 -22.17
CA LYS A 41 -14.96 21.55 -22.85
C LYS A 41 -13.57 21.26 -22.29
N LEU A 42 -13.13 20.03 -22.52
CA LEU A 42 -11.76 19.59 -22.28
C LEU A 42 -11.04 19.35 -23.62
N PHE A 43 -9.71 19.42 -23.60
CA PHE A 43 -8.84 19.27 -24.76
C PHE A 43 -8.01 17.98 -24.61
N GLY A 44 -7.37 17.56 -25.71
CA GLY A 44 -6.41 16.47 -25.66
C GLY A 44 -5.15 16.84 -24.87
N THR A 45 -4.53 15.84 -24.24
CA THR A 45 -3.24 16.01 -23.55
C THR A 45 -2.39 14.74 -23.66
N THR A 46 -1.09 14.88 -23.44
CA THR A 46 -0.18 13.77 -23.22
C THR A 46 0.09 13.65 -21.73
N HIS A 47 -0.18 12.48 -21.16
CA HIS A 47 -0.01 12.25 -19.73
C HIS A 47 0.70 10.92 -19.48
N LYS A 48 1.72 10.95 -18.59
CA LYS A 48 2.43 9.73 -18.17
C LYS A 48 1.72 9.15 -16.95
N ILE A 49 1.23 7.92 -17.08
CA ILE A 49 0.59 7.18 -15.97
C ILE A 49 1.64 6.80 -14.92
N LEU A 50 1.27 6.91 -13.65
CA LEU A 50 2.08 6.44 -12.53
C LEU A 50 2.13 4.90 -12.51
N PRO A 51 3.22 4.31 -12.03
CA PRO A 51 3.22 2.89 -11.69
C PRO A 51 2.22 2.61 -10.57
N ASP A 52 1.60 1.44 -10.63
CA ASP A 52 0.63 1.01 -9.63
C ASP A 52 1.32 0.63 -8.33
N MET A 53 1.00 1.35 -7.25
CA MET A 53 1.59 1.10 -5.92
C MET A 53 1.14 -0.24 -5.32
N ILE A 54 -0.04 -0.75 -5.70
CA ILE A 54 -0.55 -2.05 -5.24
C ILE A 54 0.22 -3.17 -5.92
N GLU A 55 0.43 -3.06 -7.23
CA GLU A 55 1.26 -4.00 -7.98
C GLU A 55 2.69 -4.04 -7.44
N ILE A 56 3.30 -2.88 -7.17
CA ILE A 56 4.63 -2.80 -6.56
C ILE A 56 4.67 -3.53 -5.21
N GLY A 57 3.69 -3.26 -4.33
CA GLY A 57 3.57 -3.95 -3.04
C GLY A 57 3.42 -5.46 -3.20
N SER A 58 2.62 -5.91 -4.16
CA SER A 58 2.42 -7.33 -4.47
C SER A 58 3.72 -8.00 -4.93
N TRP A 59 4.50 -7.36 -5.80
CA TRP A 59 5.82 -7.84 -6.23
C TRP A 59 6.82 -7.92 -5.07
N ILE A 60 6.80 -6.96 -4.14
CA ILE A 60 7.62 -7.01 -2.93
C ILE A 60 7.24 -8.22 -2.10
N GLY A 61 5.95 -8.44 -1.85
CA GLY A 61 5.43 -9.60 -1.13
C GLY A 61 5.81 -10.91 -1.79
N LEU A 62 5.63 -11.03 -3.11
CA LEU A 62 6.01 -12.22 -3.87
C LEU A 62 7.51 -12.53 -3.74
N ALA A 63 8.38 -11.53 -3.92
CA ALA A 63 9.83 -11.73 -3.81
C ALA A 63 10.24 -12.19 -2.41
N ALA A 64 9.61 -11.65 -1.37
CA ALA A 64 9.84 -12.03 0.01
C ALA A 64 9.40 -13.48 0.27
N MET A 65 8.18 -13.85 -0.13
CA MET A 65 7.61 -15.19 0.07
C MET A 65 8.36 -16.28 -0.71
N THR A 66 8.79 -15.99 -1.93
CA THR A 66 9.53 -16.94 -2.78
C THR A 66 11.03 -16.92 -2.54
N GLN A 67 11.51 -16.11 -1.59
CA GLN A 67 12.94 -15.94 -1.30
C GLN A 67 13.75 -15.61 -2.55
N SER A 68 13.26 -14.71 -3.38
CA SER A 68 13.83 -14.38 -4.68
C SER A 68 14.61 -13.06 -4.67
N ASN A 69 15.48 -12.90 -5.66
CA ASN A 69 16.05 -11.59 -6.00
C ASN A 69 15.10 -10.90 -6.99
N LEU A 70 14.75 -9.64 -6.73
CA LEU A 70 13.88 -8.87 -7.59
C LEU A 70 14.36 -7.41 -7.68
N ILE A 71 14.28 -6.85 -8.87
CA ILE A 71 14.45 -5.41 -9.12
C ILE A 71 13.19 -4.91 -9.79
N ILE A 72 12.50 -3.99 -9.12
CA ILE A 72 11.33 -3.29 -9.66
C ILE A 72 11.81 -1.91 -10.11
N LYS A 73 11.68 -1.62 -11.39
CA LYS A 73 12.20 -0.39 -11.98
C LYS A 73 11.12 0.70 -12.06
N ASN A 74 11.59 1.97 -11.95
CA ASN A 74 10.73 3.15 -12.14
C ASN A 74 9.50 3.15 -11.22
N CYS A 75 9.69 2.89 -9.93
CA CYS A 75 8.62 2.68 -8.95
C CYS A 75 7.89 3.96 -8.53
N SER A 76 8.38 5.14 -8.93
CA SER A 76 7.87 6.41 -8.41
C SER A 76 7.84 6.45 -6.88
N ILE A 77 9.00 6.21 -6.26
CA ILE A 77 9.18 6.01 -4.81
C ILE A 77 8.45 7.05 -3.97
N LYS A 78 8.44 8.31 -4.41
CA LYS A 78 7.77 9.43 -3.72
C LYS A 78 6.25 9.22 -3.57
N ASN A 79 5.65 8.36 -4.39
CA ASN A 79 4.21 8.08 -4.40
C ASN A 79 3.86 6.77 -3.68
N LEU A 80 4.81 6.07 -3.07
CA LEU A 80 4.56 4.81 -2.35
C LEU A 80 4.17 5.03 -0.87
N GLY A 81 4.31 6.26 -0.36
CA GLY A 81 3.95 6.59 1.01
C GLY A 81 4.56 5.64 2.04
N ILE A 82 3.72 5.09 2.91
CA ILE A 82 4.13 4.22 4.02
C ILE A 82 4.43 2.77 3.59
N ILE A 83 4.08 2.36 2.35
CA ILE A 83 4.13 0.96 1.91
C ILE A 83 5.50 0.32 2.19
N LEU A 84 6.59 0.95 1.75
CA LEU A 84 7.93 0.39 1.94
C LEU A 84 8.31 0.22 3.41
N ASN A 85 7.85 1.12 4.28
CA ASN A 85 8.11 1.05 5.71
C ASN A 85 7.37 -0.11 6.36
N ILE A 86 6.13 -0.40 5.94
CA ILE A 86 5.37 -1.54 6.44
C ILE A 86 6.08 -2.85 6.09
N PHE A 87 6.54 -3.03 4.85
CA PHE A 87 7.31 -4.22 4.48
C PHE A 87 8.63 -4.34 5.27
N ARG A 88 9.33 -3.23 5.53
CA ARG A 88 10.55 -3.24 6.36
C ARG A 88 10.26 -3.67 7.79
N LYS A 89 9.14 -3.24 8.38
CA LYS A 89 8.73 -3.64 9.73
C LYS A 89 8.44 -5.13 9.86
N ILE A 90 8.09 -5.81 8.77
CA ILE A 90 7.95 -7.28 8.73
C ILE A 90 9.29 -7.97 8.43
N GLY A 91 10.38 -7.21 8.31
CA GLY A 91 11.72 -7.75 8.12
C GLY A 91 12.16 -7.88 6.66
N VAL A 92 11.43 -7.32 5.70
CA VAL A 92 11.85 -7.31 4.29
C VAL A 92 12.95 -6.27 4.09
N LYS A 93 14.14 -6.70 3.66
CA LYS A 93 15.27 -5.82 3.37
C LYS A 93 15.13 -5.19 1.99
N ILE A 94 14.69 -3.96 1.96
CA ILE A 94 14.45 -3.19 0.74
C ILE A 94 15.55 -2.14 0.59
N LYS A 95 16.28 -2.19 -0.53
CA LYS A 95 17.21 -1.14 -0.96
C LYS A 95 16.57 -0.31 -2.07
N ILE A 96 16.79 0.99 -2.01
CA ILE A 96 16.35 1.94 -3.05
C ILE A 96 17.61 2.44 -3.75
N LYS A 97 17.58 2.42 -5.08
CA LYS A 97 18.61 3.02 -5.93
C LYS A 97 17.92 3.86 -7.00
N ASN A 98 18.06 5.17 -6.90
CA ASN A 98 17.29 6.14 -7.70
C ASN A 98 15.78 5.92 -7.49
N ASP A 99 15.06 5.51 -8.53
CA ASP A 99 13.62 5.23 -8.50
C ASP A 99 13.32 3.70 -8.56
N ASP A 100 14.35 2.87 -8.35
CA ASP A 100 14.23 1.41 -8.39
C ASP A 100 14.23 0.81 -6.98
N ILE A 101 13.44 -0.24 -6.80
CA ILE A 101 13.40 -1.06 -5.59
C ILE A 101 14.18 -2.35 -5.84
N ILE A 102 15.12 -2.67 -4.95
CA ILE A 102 15.94 -3.86 -5.00
C ILE A 102 15.66 -4.72 -3.77
N ILE A 103 15.19 -5.93 -4.00
CA ILE A 103 14.96 -6.95 -2.98
C ILE A 103 15.95 -8.06 -3.24
N LYS A 104 16.71 -8.44 -2.20
CA LYS A 104 17.59 -9.59 -2.25
C LYS A 104 16.97 -10.76 -1.51
N LYS A 105 17.26 -11.96 -1.99
CA LYS A 105 16.89 -13.22 -1.34
C LYS A 105 17.18 -13.16 0.16
N GLN A 106 16.18 -13.49 0.97
CA GLN A 106 16.28 -13.65 2.43
C GLN A 106 15.69 -15.00 2.82
N LYS A 107 16.36 -15.72 3.73
CA LYS A 107 15.85 -16.99 4.25
C LYS A 107 14.77 -16.79 5.33
N THR A 108 14.87 -15.69 6.08
CA THR A 108 13.97 -15.40 7.21
C THR A 108 13.64 -13.92 7.22
N HIS A 109 12.42 -13.60 7.63
CA HIS A 109 11.94 -12.27 7.91
C HIS A 109 11.65 -12.20 9.41
N GLU A 110 12.10 -11.14 10.08
CA GLU A 110 11.87 -10.93 11.51
C GLU A 110 11.05 -9.66 11.70
N ILE A 111 9.91 -9.82 12.34
CA ILE A 111 9.01 -8.71 12.64
C ILE A 111 9.67 -7.78 13.64
N GLU A 112 9.57 -6.48 13.41
CA GLU A 112 10.08 -5.45 14.31
C GLU A 112 9.43 -5.60 15.69
N THR A 113 10.27 -5.60 16.73
CA THR A 113 9.83 -5.62 18.11
C THR A 113 10.13 -4.29 18.78
N PHE A 114 9.22 -3.81 19.62
CA PHE A 114 9.42 -2.57 20.36
C PHE A 114 10.12 -2.83 21.69
N MET A 115 10.92 -1.87 22.15
CA MET A 115 11.65 -1.96 23.42
C MET A 115 10.74 -2.16 24.63
N ASN A 116 9.51 -1.69 24.58
CA ASN A 116 8.50 -1.86 25.64
C ASN A 116 7.75 -3.20 25.54
N GLY A 117 8.12 -4.11 24.64
CA GLY A 117 7.48 -5.41 24.45
C GLY A 117 6.14 -5.36 23.73
N SER A 118 5.70 -4.20 23.23
CA SER A 118 4.46 -4.11 22.46
C SER A 118 4.56 -4.82 21.11
N ILE A 119 3.42 -5.39 20.68
CA ILE A 119 3.31 -6.09 19.39
C ILE A 119 3.15 -5.06 18.28
N LEU A 120 3.86 -5.28 17.16
CA LEU A 120 3.67 -4.49 15.95
C LEU A 120 2.22 -4.58 15.51
N THR A 121 1.57 -3.43 15.35
CA THR A 121 0.21 -3.35 14.82
C THR A 121 0.25 -2.70 13.44
N ILE A 122 -0.36 -3.35 12.45
CA ILE A 122 -0.59 -2.80 11.12
C ILE A 122 -2.09 -2.70 10.89
N SER A 123 -2.55 -1.51 10.56
CA SER A 123 -3.94 -1.28 10.17
C SER A 123 -4.01 -0.48 8.88
N ASP A 124 -5.06 -0.73 8.10
CA ASP A 124 -5.38 0.11 6.96
C ASP A 124 -5.95 1.46 7.41
N ALA A 125 -5.77 2.45 6.59
CA ALA A 125 -6.31 3.80 6.78
C ALA A 125 -6.32 4.55 5.44
N PRO A 126 -7.18 5.59 5.30
CA PRO A 126 -7.12 6.49 4.15
C PRO A 126 -5.72 7.07 3.95
N TRP A 127 -5.37 7.33 2.71
CA TRP A 127 -4.08 7.93 2.38
C TRP A 127 -3.80 9.22 3.21
N PRO A 128 -2.57 9.41 3.74
CA PRO A 128 -1.33 8.64 3.51
C PRO A 128 -1.15 7.39 4.40
N GLY A 129 -2.20 6.87 5.00
CA GLY A 129 -2.17 5.61 5.73
C GLY A 129 -1.92 4.40 4.81
N PHE A 130 -1.91 3.21 5.41
CA PHE A 130 -1.64 1.98 4.67
C PHE A 130 -2.88 1.53 3.90
N THR A 131 -2.71 1.26 2.61
CA THR A 131 -3.83 0.87 1.74
C THR A 131 -4.42 -0.48 2.12
N PRO A 132 -5.77 -0.59 2.18
CA PRO A 132 -6.44 -1.85 2.49
C PRO A 132 -6.15 -2.96 1.46
N ASP A 133 -5.82 -2.60 0.21
CA ASP A 133 -5.55 -3.57 -0.85
C ASP A 133 -4.28 -4.40 -0.61
N LEU A 134 -3.34 -3.92 0.18
CA LEU A 134 -2.12 -4.63 0.53
C LEU A 134 -2.19 -5.37 1.88
N ILE A 135 -3.28 -5.24 2.65
CA ILE A 135 -3.42 -5.93 3.95
C ILE A 135 -3.33 -7.45 3.76
N SER A 136 -3.97 -8.01 2.74
CA SER A 136 -3.91 -9.44 2.46
C SER A 136 -2.50 -9.92 2.13
N ILE A 137 -1.74 -9.14 1.37
CA ILE A 137 -0.33 -9.44 1.04
C ILE A 137 0.52 -9.45 2.31
N ILE A 138 0.35 -8.44 3.17
CA ILE A 138 1.04 -8.34 4.45
C ILE A 138 0.68 -9.51 5.37
N LEU A 139 -0.59 -9.90 5.43
CA LEU A 139 -1.04 -11.02 6.23
C LEU A 139 -0.39 -12.34 5.79
N VAL A 140 -0.41 -12.62 4.49
CA VAL A 140 0.25 -13.81 3.94
C VAL A 140 1.75 -13.80 4.24
N LEU A 141 2.43 -12.67 4.04
CA LEU A 141 3.86 -12.53 4.35
C LEU A 141 4.14 -12.75 5.86
N ALA A 142 3.28 -12.23 6.73
CA ALA A 142 3.41 -12.38 8.17
C ALA A 142 3.33 -13.85 8.63
N THR A 143 2.58 -14.71 7.94
CA THR A 143 2.52 -16.16 8.27
C THR A 143 3.87 -16.85 8.14
N GLN A 144 4.81 -16.30 7.38
CA GLN A 144 6.15 -16.84 7.16
C GLN A 144 7.24 -16.06 7.89
N ALA A 145 6.89 -14.99 8.59
CA ALA A 145 7.83 -14.18 9.36
C ALA A 145 7.97 -14.71 10.80
N LYS A 146 9.12 -14.44 11.42
CA LYS A 146 9.33 -14.72 12.85
C LYS A 146 8.86 -13.55 13.70
N GLY A 147 8.09 -13.81 14.73
CA GLY A 147 7.55 -12.83 15.65
C GLY A 147 6.03 -12.84 15.66
N SER A 148 5.46 -11.86 16.35
CA SER A 148 4.00 -11.67 16.44
C SER A 148 3.60 -10.32 15.91
N ILE A 149 2.48 -10.25 15.23
CA ILE A 149 1.94 -9.03 14.64
C ILE A 149 0.42 -9.03 14.79
N LEU A 150 -0.14 -7.87 15.07
CA LEU A 150 -1.57 -7.64 15.01
C LEU A 150 -1.90 -6.96 13.68
N ILE A 151 -2.77 -7.58 12.90
CA ILE A 151 -3.29 -7.00 11.65
C ILE A 151 -4.74 -6.64 11.91
N HIS A 152 -5.07 -5.37 11.74
CA HIS A 152 -6.39 -4.84 12.00
C HIS A 152 -6.95 -4.16 10.76
N GLN A 153 -7.96 -4.75 10.15
CA GLN A 153 -8.67 -4.16 9.03
C GLN A 153 -9.78 -3.26 9.56
N LYS A 154 -9.78 -2.00 9.13
CA LYS A 154 -10.71 -0.96 9.61
C LYS A 154 -11.65 -0.43 8.55
N MET A 155 -11.20 -0.41 7.29
CA MET A 155 -11.91 0.33 6.24
C MET A 155 -13.00 -0.50 5.54
N PHE A 156 -12.87 -1.82 5.52
CA PHE A 156 -13.80 -2.69 4.80
C PHE A 156 -14.09 -3.94 5.61
N GLU A 157 -15.35 -4.24 5.79
CA GLU A 157 -15.79 -5.48 6.41
C GLU A 157 -15.44 -6.69 5.53
N SER A 158 -15.17 -7.82 6.17
CA SER A 158 -15.00 -9.14 5.55
C SER A 158 -13.90 -9.29 4.49
N ARG A 159 -12.94 -8.36 4.38
CA ARG A 159 -11.81 -8.55 3.45
C ARG A 159 -10.86 -9.68 3.84
N LEU A 160 -10.86 -10.07 5.11
CA LEU A 160 -9.99 -11.12 5.65
C LEU A 160 -10.68 -12.49 5.71
N PHE A 161 -11.80 -12.69 5.02
CA PHE A 161 -12.56 -13.95 5.00
C PHE A 161 -11.74 -15.17 4.57
N PHE A 162 -10.65 -14.98 3.83
CA PHE A 162 -9.75 -16.06 3.38
C PHE A 162 -8.84 -16.59 4.51
N VAL A 163 -8.78 -15.93 5.67
CA VAL A 163 -7.90 -16.30 6.79
C VAL A 163 -8.16 -17.73 7.25
N ASP A 164 -9.42 -18.17 7.27
CA ASP A 164 -9.77 -19.56 7.61
C ASP A 164 -9.03 -20.58 6.75
N LYS A 165 -8.85 -20.27 5.45
CA LYS A 165 -8.09 -21.13 4.54
C LYS A 165 -6.61 -21.16 4.86
N LEU A 166 -6.05 -20.05 5.31
CA LEU A 166 -4.65 -20.01 5.77
C LEU A 166 -4.47 -20.82 7.05
N ILE A 167 -5.45 -20.78 7.97
CA ILE A 167 -5.44 -21.59 9.19
C ILE A 167 -5.51 -23.09 8.82
N ASP A 168 -6.41 -23.48 7.89
CA ASP A 168 -6.52 -24.83 7.37
C ASP A 168 -5.18 -25.33 6.75
N MET A 169 -4.41 -24.41 6.15
CA MET A 169 -3.08 -24.69 5.59
C MET A 169 -1.97 -24.73 6.66
N GLY A 170 -2.29 -24.50 7.93
CA GLY A 170 -1.36 -24.56 9.05
C GLY A 170 -0.77 -23.24 9.50
N ALA A 171 -1.30 -22.10 9.04
CA ALA A 171 -0.88 -20.79 9.52
C ALA A 171 -1.27 -20.60 10.99
N LYS A 172 -0.36 -20.02 11.79
CA LYS A 172 -0.62 -19.71 13.19
C LYS A 172 -1.29 -18.35 13.32
N ILE A 173 -2.60 -18.33 13.16
CA ILE A 173 -3.41 -17.13 13.21
C ILE A 173 -4.46 -17.27 14.33
N ILE A 174 -4.62 -16.21 15.11
CA ILE A 174 -5.68 -16.09 16.10
C ILE A 174 -6.60 -14.96 15.67
N LEU A 175 -7.87 -15.28 15.49
CA LEU A 175 -8.89 -14.27 15.21
C LEU A 175 -9.35 -13.65 16.54
N CYS A 176 -9.19 -12.34 16.68
CA CYS A 176 -9.48 -11.62 17.92
C CYS A 176 -10.82 -10.89 17.89
N ASP A 177 -11.32 -10.56 16.70
CA ASP A 177 -12.56 -9.82 16.49
C ASP A 177 -13.11 -10.16 15.09
N PRO A 178 -14.44 -10.16 14.87
CA PRO A 178 -15.02 -10.33 13.54
C PRO A 178 -14.75 -9.15 12.57
N HIS A 179 -14.17 -8.05 13.03
CA HIS A 179 -13.85 -6.85 12.26
C HIS A 179 -12.38 -6.73 11.92
#